data_af92b8ec84fc02d25ea21e64d9c6c018
#
_entry.id   af92b8ec84fc02d25ea21e64d9c6c018
#
_cell.length_a   1.000
_cell.length_b   1.000
_cell.length_c   1.000
_cell.angle_alpha   90.00
_cell.angle_beta   90.00
_cell.angle_gamma   90.00
#
_symmetry.space_group_name_H-M   'P 1'
#
loop_
_entity.id
_entity.type
_entity.pdbx_description
1 polymer ?
#
loop_
_entity_poly.entity_id
_entity_poly.type
_entity_poly.pdbx_seq_one_letter_code
_entity_poly.pdbx_strand_id
1 'polypeptide(L)'
;QGKETAIFTGDTLFIGDVGRPDLAIKADLTERDLAGLMFESLRNKIMPLPDDVIVYPAHGAGSACGKKMSKETFDTLGNQKKTNYALQAVTKEQFIDQLLDGIMPAPQYFAKNAKLNKEGYGSFDLVLETGVVPLAPKDLEEMVNV
;
A
#
# COMPACT_ATOMS: atom_id res chain seq x y z
N GLN A 1 -29.63 -8.79 -11.00
CA GLN A 1 -28.36 -8.48 -10.32
C GLN A 1 -27.24 -9.04 -11.19
N GLY A 2 -26.21 -8.22 -11.50
CA GLY A 2 -25.07 -8.68 -12.27
C GLY A 2 -24.23 -9.68 -11.49
N LYS A 3 -23.45 -10.52 -12.21
CA LYS A 3 -22.45 -11.40 -11.59
C LYS A 3 -21.17 -10.58 -11.40
N GLU A 4 -20.54 -10.68 -10.23
CA GLU A 4 -19.21 -10.12 -9.99
C GLU A 4 -18.20 -10.86 -10.88
N THR A 5 -17.48 -10.10 -11.71
CA THR A 5 -16.50 -10.67 -12.65
C THR A 5 -15.07 -10.20 -12.35
N ALA A 6 -14.92 -9.02 -11.74
CA ALA A 6 -13.63 -8.45 -11.40
C ALA A 6 -13.74 -7.54 -10.19
N ILE A 7 -12.62 -7.40 -9.46
CA ILE A 7 -12.46 -6.45 -8.35
C ILE A 7 -11.17 -5.64 -8.53
N PHE A 8 -11.25 -4.36 -8.21
CA PHE A 8 -10.11 -3.46 -8.15
C PHE A 8 -9.77 -3.25 -6.67
N THR A 9 -8.71 -3.88 -6.22
CA THR A 9 -8.39 -3.99 -4.80
C THR A 9 -7.52 -2.86 -4.27
N GLY A 10 -7.07 -1.94 -5.14
CA GLY A 10 -6.18 -0.86 -4.73
C GLY A 10 -4.95 -1.41 -4.02
N ASP A 11 -4.60 -0.77 -2.90
CA ASP A 11 -3.47 -1.17 -2.04
C ASP A 11 -3.87 -2.16 -0.93
N THR A 12 -4.99 -2.85 -1.06
CA THR A 12 -5.44 -3.84 -0.07
C THR A 12 -4.93 -5.24 -0.39
N LEU A 13 -5.23 -5.76 -1.58
CA LEU A 13 -4.80 -7.08 -2.03
C LEU A 13 -3.99 -6.96 -3.32
N PHE A 14 -2.75 -7.42 -3.27
CA PHE A 14 -1.85 -7.58 -4.42
C PHE A 14 -1.79 -9.03 -4.87
N ILE A 15 -1.22 -9.29 -6.04
CA ILE A 15 -1.00 -10.66 -6.48
C ILE A 15 0.18 -11.25 -5.69
N GLY A 16 -0.13 -12.28 -4.89
CA GLY A 16 0.81 -12.94 -3.99
C GLY A 16 1.12 -12.22 -2.69
N ASP A 17 0.53 -11.04 -2.45
CA ASP A 17 0.82 -10.20 -1.28
C ASP A 17 -0.39 -9.35 -0.86
N VAL A 18 -0.22 -8.53 0.17
CA VAL A 18 -1.17 -7.50 0.62
C VAL A 18 -0.45 -6.19 0.89
N GLY A 19 -1.21 -5.10 0.97
CA GLY A 19 -0.67 -3.78 1.24
C GLY A 19 -0.06 -3.65 2.64
N ARG A 20 0.74 -2.62 2.82
CA ARG A 20 1.40 -2.29 4.09
C ARG A 20 0.44 -1.58 5.03
N PRO A 21 0.25 -2.07 6.25
CA PRO A 21 -0.63 -1.42 7.23
C PRO A 21 -0.04 -0.12 7.79
N ASP A 22 1.28 0.00 7.86
CA ASP A 22 2.01 1.14 8.43
C ASP A 22 1.87 2.44 7.59
N LEU A 23 1.34 2.36 6.38
CA LEU A 23 1.10 3.53 5.53
C LEU A 23 -0.23 4.23 5.82
N ALA A 24 -1.16 3.58 6.51
CA ALA A 24 -2.44 4.16 6.90
C ALA A 24 -2.27 4.97 8.20
N ILE A 25 -1.70 6.18 8.10
CA ILE A 25 -1.46 7.06 9.24
C ILE A 25 -2.78 7.44 9.91
N LYS A 26 -3.05 6.86 11.09
CA LYS A 26 -4.10 7.27 12.02
C LYS A 26 -3.46 7.48 13.38
N ALA A 27 -3.70 8.64 13.99
CA ALA A 27 -3.05 9.07 15.22
C ALA A 27 -3.22 8.10 16.41
N ASP A 28 -4.28 7.27 16.39
CA ASP A 28 -4.71 6.44 17.50
C ASP A 28 -4.60 4.93 17.23
N LEU A 29 -4.01 4.50 16.12
CA LEU A 29 -3.90 3.09 15.75
C LEU A 29 -2.45 2.67 15.53
N THR A 30 -2.09 1.53 16.12
CA THR A 30 -0.81 0.88 15.88
C THR A 30 -0.79 0.15 14.53
N GLU A 31 0.39 -0.22 14.03
CA GLU A 31 0.55 -1.08 12.86
C GLU A 31 -0.20 -2.42 13.02
N ARG A 32 -0.20 -2.97 14.24
CA ARG A 32 -0.93 -4.21 14.55
C ARG A 32 -2.45 -4.02 14.45
N ASP A 33 -2.98 -2.89 14.93
CA ASP A 33 -4.40 -2.56 14.79
C ASP A 33 -4.81 -2.43 13.33
N LEU A 34 -3.98 -1.73 12.53
CA LEU A 34 -4.21 -1.56 11.10
C LEU A 34 -4.12 -2.88 10.32
N ALA A 35 -3.16 -3.74 10.67
CA ALA A 35 -3.06 -5.09 10.13
C ALA A 35 -4.30 -5.92 10.49
N GLY A 36 -4.80 -5.79 11.73
CA GLY A 36 -6.03 -6.44 12.17
C GLY A 36 -7.27 -5.98 11.40
N LEU A 37 -7.39 -4.68 11.11
CA LEU A 37 -8.48 -4.14 10.28
C LEU A 37 -8.39 -4.63 8.83
N MET A 38 -7.18 -4.79 8.30
CA MET A 38 -6.96 -5.38 6.98
C MET A 38 -7.41 -6.83 6.94
N PHE A 39 -7.07 -7.64 7.93
CA PHE A 39 -7.55 -9.01 8.06
C PHE A 39 -9.08 -9.09 7.98
N GLU A 40 -9.77 -8.29 8.80
CA GLU A 40 -11.24 -8.25 8.78
C GLU A 40 -11.80 -7.84 7.40
N SER A 41 -11.17 -6.87 6.76
CA SER A 41 -11.58 -6.43 5.41
C SER A 41 -11.41 -7.55 4.38
N LEU A 42 -10.28 -8.24 4.38
CA LEU A 42 -10.02 -9.37 3.49
C LEU A 42 -11.01 -10.51 3.73
N ARG A 43 -11.26 -10.89 4.99
CA ARG A 43 -12.14 -12.00 5.35
C ARG A 43 -13.61 -11.72 5.07
N ASN A 44 -14.07 -10.51 5.36
CA ASN A 44 -15.50 -10.19 5.31
C ASN A 44 -15.95 -9.64 3.94
N LYS A 45 -15.03 -9.06 3.16
CA LYS A 45 -15.40 -8.39 1.89
C LYS A 45 -14.85 -9.08 0.66
N ILE A 46 -13.63 -9.63 0.72
CA ILE A 46 -12.94 -10.19 -0.46
C ILE A 46 -13.09 -11.71 -0.51
N MET A 47 -12.78 -12.40 0.59
CA MET A 47 -12.84 -13.87 0.63
C MET A 47 -14.21 -14.48 0.29
N PRO A 48 -15.36 -13.84 0.59
CA PRO A 48 -16.67 -14.38 0.22
C PRO A 48 -16.98 -14.31 -1.27
N LEU A 49 -16.24 -13.53 -2.06
CA LEU A 49 -16.46 -13.42 -3.50
C LEU A 49 -16.13 -14.75 -4.22
N PRO A 50 -16.78 -15.01 -5.40
CA PRO A 50 -16.51 -16.20 -6.19
C PRO A 50 -15.06 -16.35 -6.63
N ASP A 51 -14.61 -17.58 -6.78
CA ASP A 51 -13.23 -17.89 -7.13
C ASP A 51 -12.82 -17.48 -8.54
N ASP A 52 -13.78 -17.32 -9.44
CA ASP A 52 -13.57 -16.88 -10.83
C ASP A 52 -13.48 -15.36 -10.99
N VAL A 53 -13.67 -14.60 -9.91
CA VAL A 53 -13.47 -13.14 -9.91
C VAL A 53 -12.00 -12.80 -10.17
N ILE A 54 -11.76 -11.88 -11.11
CA ILE A 54 -10.41 -11.41 -11.42
C ILE A 54 -10.02 -10.28 -10.47
N VAL A 55 -8.84 -10.38 -9.88
CA VAL A 55 -8.25 -9.37 -8.99
C VAL A 55 -7.32 -8.47 -9.78
N TYR A 56 -7.58 -7.17 -9.77
CA TYR A 56 -6.73 -6.11 -10.33
C TYR A 56 -6.21 -5.21 -9.20
N PRO A 57 -4.94 -5.35 -8.80
CA PRO A 57 -4.31 -4.49 -7.79
C PRO A 57 -3.90 -3.13 -8.35
N ALA A 58 -3.60 -2.16 -7.48
CA ALA A 58 -3.06 -0.86 -7.88
C ALA A 58 -1.59 -0.92 -8.31
N HIS A 59 -0.82 -1.87 -7.77
CA HIS A 59 0.62 -2.02 -8.00
C HIS A 59 0.99 -3.46 -8.33
N GLY A 60 2.13 -3.62 -9.01
CA GLY A 60 2.79 -4.89 -9.27
C GLY A 60 4.17 -4.95 -8.64
N ALA A 61 4.97 -5.94 -9.05
CA ALA A 61 6.33 -6.18 -8.58
C ALA A 61 7.21 -4.93 -8.65
N GLY A 62 8.02 -4.72 -7.61
CA GLY A 62 8.92 -3.58 -7.48
C GLY A 62 8.34 -2.36 -6.77
N SER A 63 7.04 -2.34 -6.46
CA SER A 63 6.47 -1.29 -5.60
C SER A 63 6.86 -1.50 -4.13
N ALA A 64 7.12 -0.41 -3.41
CA ALA A 64 7.36 -0.40 -1.97
C ALA A 64 6.08 -0.60 -1.13
N CYS A 65 4.92 -0.74 -1.77
CA CYS A 65 3.62 -0.91 -1.10
C CYS A 65 3.35 -2.35 -0.63
N GLY A 66 4.16 -3.32 -1.03
CA GLY A 66 4.10 -4.72 -0.55
C GLY A 66 5.49 -5.31 -0.36
N LYS A 67 5.58 -6.52 0.19
CA LYS A 67 6.85 -7.22 0.47
C LYS A 67 7.27 -8.17 -0.65
N LYS A 68 6.33 -8.94 -1.17
CA LYS A 68 6.58 -10.09 -2.07
C LYS A 68 5.58 -10.13 -3.22
N MET A 69 5.23 -8.96 -3.78
CA MET A 69 4.32 -8.92 -4.92
C MET A 69 4.86 -9.74 -6.09
N SER A 70 3.98 -10.52 -6.69
CA SER A 70 4.26 -11.31 -7.89
C SER A 70 4.43 -10.41 -9.13
N LYS A 71 4.98 -10.98 -10.20
CA LYS A 71 5.14 -10.29 -11.49
C LYS A 71 3.85 -10.15 -12.27
N GLU A 72 2.86 -10.96 -11.96
CA GLU A 72 1.55 -10.95 -12.58
C GLU A 72 0.81 -9.66 -12.23
N THR A 73 0.11 -9.10 -13.22
CA THR A 73 -0.65 -7.86 -13.06
C THR A 73 -2.12 -8.09 -12.68
N PHE A 74 -2.59 -9.32 -12.81
CA PHE A 74 -3.91 -9.79 -12.38
C PHE A 74 -3.88 -11.30 -12.14
N ASP A 75 -4.87 -11.80 -11.40
CA ASP A 75 -5.06 -13.24 -11.18
C ASP A 75 -6.50 -13.51 -10.74
N THR A 76 -6.90 -14.77 -10.69
CA THR A 76 -8.19 -15.15 -10.12
C THR A 76 -8.15 -15.13 -8.60
N LEU A 77 -9.25 -14.75 -7.98
CA LEU A 77 -9.35 -14.76 -6.51
C LEU A 77 -9.17 -16.19 -5.96
N GLY A 78 -9.67 -17.19 -6.65
CA GLY A 78 -9.49 -18.59 -6.26
C GLY A 78 -8.03 -19.04 -6.23
N ASN A 79 -7.19 -18.56 -7.16
CA ASN A 79 -5.76 -18.79 -7.11
C ASN A 79 -5.11 -18.03 -5.95
N GLN A 80 -5.49 -16.78 -5.73
CA GLN A 80 -5.00 -16.00 -4.58
C GLN A 80 -5.35 -16.64 -3.23
N LYS A 81 -6.56 -17.18 -3.06
CA LYS A 81 -6.93 -17.92 -1.85
C LYS A 81 -6.01 -19.13 -1.59
N LYS A 82 -5.43 -19.73 -2.64
CA LYS A 82 -4.56 -20.92 -2.55
C LYS A 82 -3.08 -20.60 -2.42
N THR A 83 -2.63 -19.46 -2.93
CA THR A 83 -1.20 -19.16 -3.08
C THR A 83 -0.74 -17.94 -2.28
N ASN A 84 -1.63 -16.99 -2.00
CA ASN A 84 -1.29 -15.79 -1.27
C ASN A 84 -1.24 -16.08 0.24
N TYR A 85 -0.07 -15.91 0.85
CA TYR A 85 0.16 -16.21 2.27
C TYR A 85 -0.82 -15.48 3.20
N ALA A 86 -1.17 -14.25 2.86
CA ALA A 86 -2.06 -13.41 3.65
C ALA A 86 -3.50 -13.93 3.66
N LEU A 87 -3.95 -14.57 2.57
CA LEU A 87 -5.28 -15.18 2.50
C LEU A 87 -5.31 -16.58 3.12
N GLN A 88 -4.16 -17.24 3.26
CA GLN A 88 -4.04 -18.56 3.89
C GLN A 88 -3.93 -18.50 5.42
N ALA A 89 -3.59 -17.34 6.01
CA ALA A 89 -3.52 -17.20 7.46
C ALA A 89 -4.85 -17.59 8.12
N VAL A 90 -4.82 -18.52 9.06
CA VAL A 90 -6.03 -19.09 9.69
C VAL A 90 -6.57 -18.15 10.76
N THR A 91 -5.71 -17.54 11.56
CA THR A 91 -6.07 -16.61 12.62
C THR A 91 -5.63 -15.19 12.32
N LYS A 92 -6.26 -14.23 12.99
CA LYS A 92 -5.92 -12.81 12.90
C LYS A 92 -4.50 -12.56 13.39
N GLU A 93 -4.09 -13.19 14.47
CA GLU A 93 -2.75 -13.08 15.04
C GLU A 93 -1.69 -13.61 14.08
N GLN A 94 -1.93 -14.77 13.49
CA GLN A 94 -1.04 -15.34 12.47
C GLN A 94 -0.88 -14.41 11.27
N PHE A 95 -1.97 -13.82 10.78
CA PHE A 95 -1.94 -12.85 9.71
C PHE A 95 -1.11 -11.61 10.08
N ILE A 96 -1.36 -11.03 11.26
CA ILE A 96 -0.66 -9.85 11.75
C ILE A 96 0.85 -10.11 11.84
N ASP A 97 1.25 -11.22 12.46
CA ASP A 97 2.65 -11.56 12.64
C ASP A 97 3.34 -11.81 11.29
N GLN A 98 2.71 -12.53 10.37
CA GLN A 98 3.24 -12.75 9.01
C GLN A 98 3.33 -11.46 8.21
N LEU A 99 2.35 -10.57 8.35
CA LEU A 99 2.33 -9.31 7.60
C LEU A 99 3.43 -8.36 8.10
N LEU A 100 3.59 -8.23 9.40
CA LEU A 100 4.56 -7.30 10.01
C LEU A 100 6.00 -7.84 9.99
N ASP A 101 6.19 -9.15 9.86
CA ASP A 101 7.53 -9.73 9.76
C ASP A 101 8.24 -9.26 8.49
N GLY A 102 9.42 -8.66 8.67
CA GLY A 102 10.28 -8.20 7.58
C GLY A 102 9.75 -7.01 6.77
N ILE A 103 8.80 -6.23 7.31
CA ILE A 103 8.46 -4.93 6.69
C ILE A 103 9.67 -4.01 6.76
N MET A 104 10.16 -3.59 5.59
CA MET A 104 11.20 -2.57 5.50
C MET A 104 10.67 -1.21 5.96
N PRO A 105 11.49 -0.36 6.59
CA PRO A 105 11.08 0.99 6.94
C PRO A 105 10.44 1.71 5.75
N ALA A 106 9.36 2.45 6.00
CA ALA A 106 8.72 3.23 4.94
C ALA A 106 9.68 4.28 4.39
N PRO A 107 9.72 4.51 3.07
CA PRO A 107 10.50 5.60 2.51
C PRO A 107 10.14 6.94 3.17
N GLN A 108 11.14 7.78 3.45
CA GLN A 108 10.94 9.04 4.19
C GLN A 108 9.89 9.96 3.55
N TYR A 109 9.75 9.93 2.23
CA TYR A 109 8.78 10.76 1.51
C TYR A 109 7.32 10.28 1.65
N PHE A 110 7.06 9.05 2.11
CA PHE A 110 5.70 8.49 2.19
C PHE A 110 4.79 9.31 3.12
N ALA A 111 5.23 9.64 4.31
CA ALA A 111 4.44 10.42 5.26
C ALA A 111 4.05 11.80 4.69
N LYS A 112 5.00 12.47 4.02
CA LYS A 112 4.77 13.77 3.35
C LYS A 112 3.77 13.62 2.22
N ASN A 113 3.95 12.61 1.36
CA ASN A 113 3.07 12.40 0.21
C ASN A 113 1.66 11.99 0.64
N ALA A 114 1.53 11.12 1.64
CA ALA A 114 0.23 10.73 2.20
C ALA A 114 -0.52 11.96 2.79
N LYS A 115 0.20 12.85 3.47
CA LYS A 115 -0.35 14.10 3.98
C LYS A 115 -0.83 15.01 2.83
N LEU A 116 0.03 15.22 1.82
CA LEU A 116 -0.31 16.03 0.65
C LEU A 116 -1.53 15.48 -0.11
N ASN A 117 -1.63 14.16 -0.28
CA ASN A 117 -2.77 13.52 -0.93
C ASN A 117 -4.06 13.67 -0.13
N LYS A 118 -3.98 13.74 1.19
CA LYS A 118 -5.13 13.92 2.08
C LYS A 118 -5.59 15.37 2.21
N GLU A 119 -4.65 16.30 2.34
CA GLU A 119 -4.91 17.72 2.65
C GLU A 119 -4.94 18.61 1.40
N GLY A 120 -4.42 18.08 0.28
CA GLY A 120 -4.18 18.85 -0.94
C GLY A 120 -2.83 19.55 -0.92
N TYR A 121 -2.48 20.16 -2.03
CA TYR A 121 -1.24 20.90 -2.25
C TYR A 121 -1.56 22.28 -2.83
N GLY A 122 -0.59 23.22 -2.73
CA GLY A 122 -0.71 24.56 -3.32
C GLY A 122 -0.91 24.53 -4.83
N SER A 123 -1.27 25.67 -5.41
CA SER A 123 -1.42 25.75 -6.86
C SER A 123 -0.10 25.35 -7.57
N PHE A 124 -0.23 24.79 -8.76
CA PHE A 124 0.94 24.40 -9.56
C PHE A 124 1.91 25.58 -9.79
N ASP A 125 1.35 26.78 -10.03
CA ASP A 125 2.15 27.99 -10.23
C ASP A 125 2.96 28.35 -8.98
N LEU A 126 2.36 28.28 -7.79
CA LEU A 126 3.06 28.52 -6.52
C LEU A 126 4.18 27.48 -6.28
N VAL A 127 3.93 26.22 -6.62
CA VAL A 127 4.94 25.16 -6.49
C VAL A 127 6.11 25.39 -7.46
N LEU A 128 5.83 25.85 -8.68
CA LEU A 128 6.88 26.21 -9.63
C LEU A 128 7.70 27.43 -9.18
N GLU A 129 7.02 28.51 -8.72
CA GLU A 129 7.69 29.71 -8.25
C GLU A 129 8.63 29.44 -7.08
N THR A 130 8.24 28.55 -6.17
CA THR A 130 9.03 28.21 -4.98
C THR A 130 10.05 27.10 -5.22
N GLY A 131 9.77 26.17 -6.15
CA GLY A 131 10.58 24.98 -6.38
C GLY A 131 11.68 25.14 -7.44
N VAL A 132 11.59 26.17 -8.28
CA VAL A 132 12.54 26.44 -9.38
C VAL A 132 13.36 27.71 -9.07
N VAL A 133 13.73 27.94 -7.84
CA VAL A 133 14.64 29.04 -7.46
C VAL A 133 16.08 28.57 -7.68
N PRO A 134 16.81 29.15 -8.64
CA PRO A 134 18.23 28.79 -8.84
C PRO A 134 19.03 29.16 -7.60
N LEU A 135 19.76 28.19 -7.05
CA LEU A 135 20.70 28.42 -5.96
C LEU A 135 21.99 29.00 -6.50
N ALA A 136 22.54 30.03 -5.85
CA ALA A 136 23.91 30.44 -6.11
C ALA A 136 24.88 29.35 -5.62
N PRO A 137 26.09 29.19 -6.23
CA PRO A 137 27.06 28.16 -5.81
C PRO A 137 27.36 28.19 -4.31
N LYS A 138 27.42 29.40 -3.73
CA LYS A 138 27.66 29.59 -2.30
C LYS A 138 26.53 29.04 -1.42
N ASP A 139 25.28 29.21 -1.82
CA ASP A 139 24.10 28.71 -1.09
C ASP A 139 24.09 27.18 -1.12
N LEU A 140 24.49 26.57 -2.24
CA LEU A 140 24.61 25.12 -2.36
C LEU A 140 25.72 24.59 -1.41
N GLU A 141 26.88 25.26 -1.33
CA GLU A 141 27.95 24.87 -0.42
C GLU A 141 27.50 24.92 1.04
N GLU A 142 26.74 25.94 1.42
CA GLU A 142 26.19 26.06 2.78
C GLU A 142 25.19 24.94 3.10
N MET A 143 24.36 24.52 2.14
CA MET A 143 23.39 23.43 2.31
C MET A 143 24.02 22.03 2.41
N VAL A 144 25.16 21.82 1.75
CA VAL A 144 25.86 20.51 1.75
C VAL A 144 26.73 20.33 3.00
N ASN A 145 27.16 21.40 3.63
CA ASN A 145 28.04 21.39 4.82
C ASN A 145 27.27 21.43 6.15
N VAL A 146 25.95 21.20 6.15
CA VAL A 146 25.09 21.02 7.32
C VAL A 146 24.76 19.52 7.48
#